data_64924d743498aa5390fda55bd47c849b
#
_entry.id   64924d743498aa5390fda55bd47c849b
#
_cell.length_a   1.000
_cell.length_b   1.000
_cell.length_c   1.000
_cell.angle_alpha   90.00
_cell.angle_beta   90.00
_cell.angle_gamma   90.00
#
_symmetry.space_group_name_H-M   'P 1'
#
loop_
_entity.id
_entity.type
_entity.pdbx_description
1 polymer ?
#
loop_
_entity_poly.entity_id
_entity_poly.type
_entity_poly.pdbx_seq_one_letter_code
_entity_poly.pdbx_strand_id
1 'polypeptide(L)'
;MDAFGTDTFHVLKEPPKHETIPRIKLMAVRNFIKAEERKERLCYLMGTYDLKKGQARKVLKAFGEDATEMLDANIYNLYKAGISLADIEMNHEPSEEEKNDTIRIRCGIYSAITRLCKNKGHTFIYENDLINETYYVMHKSVPKATIMFALDYFKSQLVDESIVYEDGKFFLQEYYDAEMLLNKMIRERLGEKILSEDERAKMIEEINDLAREEKILLASQQQEAVIKSQIYNLSILTGGPGTGKTLTIDIMIKCFLKRGKSVLLMAPTGCATKRMISATHYENGGTIHSKLGYFLDDEFVANRMVNEDVVIVDESSMIGCKLFRDIFTQVRPDATLIFVGDKDQLQSIEPGQVFTDMIDSKVIPTTILDHIFRQGQNSMIPINAKLINEGNPKMIWNERDFQLIRIEGNDKMIEEEISKKIPQIYEMNYENREYSDVQLLSPLRKKFSRSGKVALTSTEYLNPVIRDLINPYATPDSKEYVETYGKRFYMGDKVLETSNSNINGIVNGDIGKIIKIDPKDFTITIRFDEKTVKYKKENFATLTLAYGVSIHKSQGQEYPIVIIPLMKSYHRMLTRRLLYTAVTRAKEKVIFIGSLAAFFMAVNDDFSEARNTNLLNLLTQKAQ
;
A
#
# COMPACT_ATOMS: atom_id res chain seq x y z
N MET A 1 40.54 -8.32 -22.13
CA MET A 1 40.45 -9.42 -21.16
C MET A 1 41.33 -10.61 -21.54
N ASP A 2 41.79 -10.71 -22.77
CA ASP A 2 42.53 -11.89 -23.26
C ASP A 2 44.06 -11.88 -23.02
N ALA A 3 44.55 -11.01 -22.14
CA ALA A 3 46.00 -10.90 -21.87
C ALA A 3 46.46 -11.43 -20.50
N PHE A 4 45.54 -11.92 -19.66
CA PHE A 4 45.88 -12.38 -18.32
C PHE A 4 45.27 -13.76 -18.07
N GLY A 5 46.12 -14.77 -17.94
CA GLY A 5 45.71 -16.14 -17.65
C GLY A 5 45.16 -16.31 -16.22
N THR A 6 44.63 -17.51 -15.93
CA THR A 6 43.96 -17.89 -14.67
C THR A 6 44.75 -17.64 -13.39
N ASP A 7 46.05 -17.50 -13.44
CA ASP A 7 46.92 -17.21 -12.28
C ASP A 7 46.80 -15.78 -11.75
N THR A 8 46.24 -14.85 -12.55
CA THR A 8 46.06 -13.45 -12.14
C THR A 8 44.93 -13.27 -11.12
N PHE A 9 43.99 -14.18 -11.03
CA PHE A 9 42.88 -14.15 -10.07
C PHE A 9 43.36 -14.32 -8.61
N HIS A 10 44.41 -15.12 -8.39
CA HIS A 10 44.98 -15.30 -7.05
C HIS A 10 45.78 -14.08 -6.56
N VAL A 11 46.44 -13.38 -7.46
CA VAL A 11 47.28 -12.19 -7.15
C VAL A 11 46.43 -10.99 -6.74
N LEU A 12 45.18 -10.91 -7.18
CA LEU A 12 44.29 -9.80 -6.85
C LEU A 12 43.55 -9.97 -5.48
N LYS A 13 43.61 -11.17 -4.90
CA LYS A 13 43.11 -11.41 -3.51
C LYS A 13 44.10 -10.90 -2.45
N GLU A 14 45.40 -10.92 -2.73
CA GLU A 14 46.43 -10.34 -1.87
C GLU A 14 47.25 -9.31 -2.67
N PRO A 15 47.21 -8.00 -2.32
CA PRO A 15 47.96 -6.99 -3.10
C PRO A 15 49.45 -7.20 -2.95
N PRO A 16 50.24 -7.19 -4.04
CA PRO A 16 51.70 -7.20 -4.00
C PRO A 16 52.22 -6.00 -3.24
N LYS A 17 53.20 -6.21 -2.34
CA LYS A 17 53.72 -5.21 -1.41
C LYS A 17 54.45 -4.02 -2.05
N HIS A 18 54.58 -3.95 -3.38
CA HIS A 18 55.50 -3.02 -4.04
C HIS A 18 55.04 -2.33 -5.34
N GLU A 19 53.73 -2.26 -5.67
CA GLU A 19 53.26 -1.42 -6.77
C GLU A 19 52.15 -0.48 -6.37
N THR A 20 52.35 0.81 -6.61
CA THR A 20 51.43 1.90 -6.35
C THR A 20 50.28 1.93 -7.39
N ILE A 21 49.41 0.94 -7.37
CA ILE A 21 48.14 1.04 -8.08
C ILE A 21 47.24 1.98 -7.26
N PRO A 22 46.70 3.05 -7.87
CA PRO A 22 45.83 3.95 -7.12
C PRO A 22 44.69 3.14 -6.47
N ARG A 23 44.48 3.34 -5.15
CA ARG A 23 43.53 2.61 -4.29
C ARG A 23 42.12 2.56 -4.90
N ILE A 24 41.74 3.60 -5.65
CA ILE A 24 40.48 3.71 -6.39
C ILE A 24 40.38 2.70 -7.53
N LYS A 25 41.47 2.48 -8.31
CA LYS A 25 41.49 1.49 -9.41
C LYS A 25 41.44 0.06 -8.85
N LEU A 26 42.13 -0.20 -7.74
CA LEU A 26 42.10 -1.51 -7.08
C LEU A 26 40.70 -1.82 -6.52
N MET A 27 39.99 -0.84 -5.92
CA MET A 27 38.62 -0.99 -5.49
C MET A 27 37.66 -1.24 -6.66
N ALA A 28 37.82 -0.52 -7.77
CA ALA A 28 36.98 -0.71 -8.96
C ALA A 28 37.14 -2.11 -9.54
N VAL A 29 38.37 -2.62 -9.62
CA VAL A 29 38.66 -3.98 -10.11
C VAL A 29 38.10 -5.03 -9.15
N ARG A 30 38.29 -4.88 -7.84
CA ARG A 30 37.69 -5.78 -6.84
C ARG A 30 36.16 -5.81 -6.91
N ASN A 31 35.52 -4.66 -7.06
CA ASN A 31 34.06 -4.57 -7.18
C ASN A 31 33.58 -5.23 -8.49
N PHE A 32 34.33 -5.07 -9.59
CA PHE A 32 34.03 -5.74 -10.86
C PHE A 32 34.14 -7.27 -10.73
N ILE A 33 35.21 -7.78 -10.13
CA ILE A 33 35.40 -9.22 -9.90
C ILE A 33 34.26 -9.78 -9.04
N LYS A 34 33.95 -9.14 -7.92
CA LYS A 34 32.83 -9.54 -7.06
C LYS A 34 31.47 -9.52 -7.78
N ALA A 35 31.26 -8.56 -8.68
CA ALA A 35 30.04 -8.47 -9.47
C ALA A 35 29.92 -9.63 -10.49
N GLU A 36 31.02 -10.02 -11.15
CA GLU A 36 31.04 -11.15 -12.07
C GLU A 36 30.88 -12.50 -11.32
N GLU A 37 31.60 -12.71 -10.21
CA GLU A 37 31.42 -13.88 -9.35
C GLU A 37 29.96 -14.02 -8.88
N ARG A 38 29.35 -12.90 -8.46
CA ARG A 38 27.93 -12.88 -8.05
C ARG A 38 27.00 -13.24 -9.20
N LYS A 39 27.32 -12.80 -10.42
CA LYS A 39 26.55 -13.09 -11.62
C LYS A 39 26.65 -14.56 -12.02
N GLU A 40 27.84 -15.16 -11.96
CA GLU A 40 28.07 -16.58 -12.21
C GLU A 40 27.28 -17.45 -11.21
N ARG A 41 27.39 -17.16 -9.91
CA ARG A 41 26.63 -17.84 -8.87
C ARG A 41 25.11 -17.71 -9.07
N LEU A 42 24.65 -16.51 -9.50
CA LEU A 42 23.25 -16.31 -9.81
C LEU A 42 22.79 -17.21 -10.97
N CYS A 43 23.57 -17.28 -12.05
CA CYS A 43 23.27 -18.14 -13.18
C CYS A 43 23.29 -19.61 -12.81
N TYR A 44 24.25 -20.02 -11.97
CA TYR A 44 24.34 -21.40 -11.47
C TYR A 44 23.08 -21.78 -10.66
N LEU A 45 22.68 -20.97 -9.68
CA LEU A 45 21.48 -21.22 -8.88
C LEU A 45 20.22 -21.27 -9.74
N MET A 46 20.11 -20.39 -10.74
CA MET A 46 18.98 -20.39 -11.66
C MET A 46 18.93 -21.66 -12.52
N GLY A 47 20.07 -22.14 -12.98
CA GLY A 47 20.15 -23.33 -13.84
C GLY A 47 20.05 -24.66 -13.08
N THR A 48 20.67 -24.75 -11.91
CA THR A 48 20.72 -26.01 -11.13
C THR A 48 19.44 -26.27 -10.35
N TYR A 49 18.84 -25.23 -9.75
CA TYR A 49 17.66 -25.36 -8.89
C TYR A 49 16.38 -24.75 -9.51
N ASP A 50 16.42 -24.42 -10.81
CA ASP A 50 15.30 -23.83 -11.57
C ASP A 50 14.66 -22.59 -10.87
N LEU A 51 15.52 -21.73 -10.32
CA LEU A 51 15.09 -20.54 -9.59
C LEU A 51 14.93 -19.34 -10.56
N LYS A 52 13.86 -18.58 -10.36
CA LYS A 52 13.73 -17.27 -11.01
C LYS A 52 14.81 -16.32 -10.50
N LYS A 53 15.26 -15.38 -11.33
CA LYS A 53 16.31 -14.39 -10.99
C LYS A 53 16.09 -13.72 -9.63
N GLY A 54 14.83 -13.35 -9.29
CA GLY A 54 14.50 -12.75 -8.01
C GLY A 54 14.67 -13.71 -6.83
N GLN A 55 14.35 -14.99 -7.00
CA GLN A 55 14.52 -16.04 -6.01
C GLN A 55 16.01 -16.33 -5.78
N ALA A 56 16.79 -16.50 -6.85
CA ALA A 56 18.22 -16.72 -6.76
C ALA A 56 18.97 -15.56 -6.06
N ARG A 57 18.54 -14.30 -6.26
CA ARG A 57 19.05 -13.14 -5.50
C ARG A 57 18.76 -13.25 -4.01
N LYS A 58 17.56 -13.67 -3.63
CA LYS A 58 17.19 -13.89 -2.21
C LYS A 58 18.03 -14.98 -1.58
N VAL A 59 18.26 -16.07 -2.30
CA VAL A 59 19.11 -17.19 -1.86
C VAL A 59 20.54 -16.72 -1.60
N LEU A 60 21.15 -15.97 -2.55
CA LEU A 60 22.49 -15.42 -2.36
C LEU A 60 22.54 -14.40 -1.19
N LYS A 61 21.47 -13.66 -0.95
CA LYS A 61 21.39 -12.73 0.18
C LYS A 61 21.30 -13.49 1.52
N ALA A 62 20.54 -14.59 1.57
CA ALA A 62 20.32 -15.36 2.80
C ALA A 62 21.51 -16.27 3.16
N PHE A 63 22.10 -16.94 2.18
CA PHE A 63 23.10 -17.98 2.44
C PHE A 63 24.51 -17.61 1.97
N GLY A 64 24.66 -16.54 1.18
CA GLY A 64 25.97 -16.12 0.71
C GLY A 64 26.72 -17.21 -0.09
N GLU A 65 27.89 -17.62 0.43
CA GLU A 65 28.74 -18.65 -0.17
C GLU A 65 28.20 -20.06 0.07
N ASP A 66 27.45 -20.28 1.14
CA ASP A 66 26.94 -21.61 1.56
C ASP A 66 25.64 -22.00 0.82
N ALA A 67 25.17 -21.14 -0.12
CA ALA A 67 23.91 -21.33 -0.83
C ALA A 67 23.77 -22.71 -1.49
N THR A 68 24.81 -23.19 -2.14
CA THR A 68 24.80 -24.49 -2.82
C THR A 68 24.75 -25.64 -1.82
N GLU A 69 25.61 -25.62 -0.78
CA GLU A 69 25.65 -26.64 0.26
C GLU A 69 24.31 -26.78 0.98
N MET A 70 23.68 -25.65 1.31
CA MET A 70 22.38 -25.62 1.97
C MET A 70 21.26 -26.20 1.10
N LEU A 71 21.29 -25.96 -0.21
CA LEU A 71 20.26 -26.47 -1.12
C LEU A 71 20.49 -27.93 -1.52
N ASP A 72 21.74 -28.34 -1.67
CA ASP A 72 22.09 -29.75 -1.91
C ASP A 72 21.74 -30.62 -0.70
N ALA A 73 21.88 -30.10 0.52
CA ALA A 73 21.46 -30.79 1.73
C ALA A 73 19.93 -30.99 1.78
N ASN A 74 19.15 -29.99 1.44
CA ASN A 74 17.69 -30.07 1.32
C ASN A 74 17.13 -28.84 0.60
N ILE A 75 16.42 -29.04 -0.50
CA ILE A 75 15.84 -27.96 -1.33
C ILE A 75 14.83 -27.10 -0.55
N TYR A 76 14.14 -27.68 0.44
CA TYR A 76 13.16 -26.95 1.26
C TYR A 76 13.80 -25.90 2.17
N ASN A 77 15.14 -25.87 2.35
CA ASN A 77 15.85 -24.77 3.01
C ASN A 77 15.62 -23.41 2.31
N LEU A 78 15.13 -23.40 1.06
CA LEU A 78 14.72 -22.21 0.35
C LEU A 78 13.73 -21.32 1.14
N TYR A 79 12.98 -21.88 2.12
CA TYR A 79 12.09 -21.07 2.95
C TYR A 79 12.85 -20.02 3.78
N LYS A 80 14.08 -20.32 4.22
CA LYS A 80 14.94 -19.37 4.95
C LYS A 80 15.33 -18.15 4.09
N ALA A 81 15.32 -18.33 2.76
CA ALA A 81 15.47 -17.25 1.80
C ALA A 81 14.14 -16.56 1.41
N GLY A 82 13.05 -16.87 2.11
CA GLY A 82 11.73 -16.27 1.87
C GLY A 82 11.02 -16.80 0.63
N ILE A 83 11.25 -18.07 0.25
CA ILE A 83 10.59 -18.76 -0.86
C ILE A 83 9.53 -19.72 -0.28
N SER A 84 8.31 -19.63 -0.80
CA SER A 84 7.19 -20.42 -0.28
C SER A 84 7.23 -21.88 -0.73
N LEU A 85 6.59 -22.79 0.04
CA LEU A 85 6.43 -24.19 -0.32
C LEU A 85 5.81 -24.34 -1.73
N ALA A 86 4.78 -23.56 -2.05
CA ALA A 86 4.13 -23.61 -3.34
C ALA A 86 5.06 -23.21 -4.51
N ASP A 87 5.98 -22.24 -4.29
CA ASP A 87 6.97 -21.85 -5.29
C ASP A 87 8.04 -22.93 -5.49
N ILE A 88 8.39 -23.68 -4.43
CA ILE A 88 9.34 -24.79 -4.48
C ILE A 88 8.70 -25.97 -5.22
N GLU A 89 7.52 -26.40 -4.79
CA GLU A 89 6.81 -27.56 -5.33
C GLU A 89 6.21 -27.31 -6.73
N MET A 90 6.26 -26.09 -7.25
CA MET A 90 5.94 -25.84 -8.66
C MET A 90 6.91 -26.56 -9.61
N ASN A 91 8.19 -26.68 -9.21
CA ASN A 91 9.26 -27.26 -10.02
C ASN A 91 9.89 -28.52 -9.38
N HIS A 92 9.52 -28.86 -8.14
CA HIS A 92 10.03 -30.01 -7.39
C HIS A 92 8.86 -30.82 -6.82
N GLU A 93 8.54 -31.95 -7.41
CA GLU A 93 7.53 -32.88 -6.88
C GLU A 93 8.13 -33.70 -5.73
N PRO A 94 7.57 -33.64 -4.49
CA PRO A 94 8.14 -34.32 -3.34
C PRO A 94 8.06 -35.83 -3.49
N SER A 95 9.19 -36.53 -3.26
CA SER A 95 9.24 -37.96 -3.13
C SER A 95 8.45 -38.46 -1.90
N GLU A 96 8.18 -39.75 -1.80
CA GLU A 96 7.47 -40.33 -0.64
C GLU A 96 8.21 -40.09 0.68
N GLU A 97 9.55 -40.07 0.65
CA GLU A 97 10.38 -39.79 1.82
C GLU A 97 10.31 -38.30 2.21
N GLU A 98 10.35 -37.40 1.22
CA GLU A 98 10.27 -35.95 1.44
C GLU A 98 8.90 -35.47 1.94
N LYS A 99 7.80 -36.21 1.64
CA LYS A 99 6.45 -35.83 2.09
C LYS A 99 6.35 -35.62 3.60
N ASN A 100 7.09 -36.38 4.38
CA ASN A 100 7.14 -36.31 5.85
C ASN A 100 8.45 -35.70 6.38
N ASP A 101 9.29 -35.16 5.50
CA ASP A 101 10.54 -34.54 5.91
C ASP A 101 10.30 -33.32 6.81
N THR A 102 11.06 -33.24 7.89
CA THR A 102 10.90 -32.18 8.91
C THR A 102 11.16 -30.78 8.34
N ILE A 103 12.14 -30.66 7.42
CA ILE A 103 12.48 -29.35 6.80
C ILE A 103 11.36 -28.92 5.85
N ARG A 104 10.77 -29.87 5.11
CA ARG A 104 9.59 -29.60 4.29
C ARG A 104 8.40 -29.12 5.13
N ILE A 105 8.17 -29.74 6.30
CA ILE A 105 7.10 -29.31 7.23
C ILE A 105 7.39 -27.91 7.78
N ARG A 106 8.64 -27.58 8.12
CA ARG A 106 9.05 -26.23 8.54
C ARG A 106 8.84 -25.22 7.41
N CYS A 107 9.16 -25.57 6.16
CA CYS A 107 8.83 -24.77 4.98
C CYS A 107 7.31 -24.54 4.85
N GLY A 108 6.50 -25.55 5.13
CA GLY A 108 5.03 -25.45 5.19
C GLY A 108 4.56 -24.48 6.27
N ILE A 109 5.13 -24.53 7.46
CA ILE A 109 4.84 -23.59 8.56
C ILE A 109 5.20 -22.14 8.16
N TYR A 110 6.41 -21.94 7.63
CA TYR A 110 6.84 -20.62 7.13
C TYR A 110 5.88 -20.08 6.07
N SER A 111 5.46 -20.94 5.14
CA SER A 111 4.53 -20.57 4.07
C SER A 111 3.13 -20.22 4.61
N ALA A 112 2.68 -20.92 5.66
CA ALA A 112 1.41 -20.65 6.34
C ALA A 112 1.43 -19.29 7.04
N ILE A 113 2.49 -18.97 7.81
CA ILE A 113 2.65 -17.65 8.44
C ILE A 113 2.67 -16.56 7.37
N THR A 114 3.51 -16.73 6.34
CA THR A 114 3.63 -15.74 5.24
C THR A 114 2.29 -15.49 4.57
N ARG A 115 1.50 -16.55 4.34
CA ARG A 115 0.17 -16.44 3.73
C ARG A 115 -0.83 -15.72 4.63
N LEU A 116 -0.85 -16.01 5.93
CA LEU A 116 -1.72 -15.32 6.89
C LEU A 116 -1.32 -13.86 7.05
N CYS A 117 -0.02 -13.55 7.14
CA CYS A 117 0.47 -12.17 7.17
C CYS A 117 0.02 -11.41 5.91
N LYS A 118 0.27 -11.93 4.72
CA LYS A 118 -0.07 -11.26 3.45
C LYS A 118 -1.57 -11.11 3.23
N ASN A 119 -2.37 -12.14 3.55
CA ASN A 119 -3.80 -12.14 3.22
C ASN A 119 -4.66 -11.45 4.27
N LYS A 120 -4.24 -11.48 5.53
CA LYS A 120 -5.00 -10.92 6.66
C LYS A 120 -4.32 -9.72 7.32
N GLY A 121 -3.09 -9.39 6.92
CA GLY A 121 -2.34 -8.27 7.48
C GLY A 121 -1.83 -8.49 8.91
N HIS A 122 -1.80 -9.74 9.40
CA HIS A 122 -1.25 -10.06 10.72
C HIS A 122 0.25 -9.85 10.77
N THR A 123 0.79 -9.46 11.93
CA THR A 123 2.23 -9.47 12.21
C THR A 123 2.63 -10.70 13.01
N PHE A 124 1.69 -11.31 13.75
CA PHE A 124 1.87 -12.60 14.42
C PHE A 124 0.66 -13.52 14.27
N ILE A 125 0.87 -14.80 14.48
CA ILE A 125 -0.15 -15.84 14.37
C ILE A 125 -0.17 -16.67 15.65
N TYR A 126 -1.36 -16.97 16.15
CA TYR A 126 -1.53 -17.92 17.26
C TYR A 126 -1.34 -19.36 16.80
N GLU A 127 -0.86 -20.23 17.70
CA GLU A 127 -0.49 -21.62 17.41
C GLU A 127 -1.61 -22.41 16.70
N ASN A 128 -2.83 -22.33 17.20
CA ASN A 128 -3.96 -23.09 16.62
C ASN A 128 -4.28 -22.67 15.17
N ASP A 129 -4.21 -21.37 14.89
CA ASP A 129 -4.44 -20.86 13.54
C ASP A 129 -3.30 -21.27 12.60
N LEU A 130 -2.07 -21.27 13.12
CA LEU A 130 -0.89 -21.68 12.38
C LEU A 130 -0.94 -23.17 12.03
N ILE A 131 -1.30 -24.04 12.99
CA ILE A 131 -1.47 -25.49 12.74
C ILE A 131 -2.53 -25.72 11.65
N ASN A 132 -3.68 -25.04 11.77
CA ASN A 132 -4.76 -25.19 10.81
C ASN A 132 -4.34 -24.73 9.40
N GLU A 133 -3.71 -23.57 9.30
CA GLU A 133 -3.27 -23.03 8.00
C GLU A 133 -2.16 -23.88 7.40
N THR A 134 -1.19 -24.35 8.20
CA THR A 134 -0.15 -25.28 7.75
C THR A 134 -0.75 -26.56 7.19
N TYR A 135 -1.74 -27.13 7.88
CA TYR A 135 -2.44 -28.33 7.41
C TYR A 135 -3.09 -28.10 6.02
N TYR A 136 -3.64 -26.92 5.77
CA TYR A 136 -4.18 -26.56 4.44
C TYR A 136 -3.09 -26.30 3.40
N VAL A 137 -2.02 -25.61 3.76
CA VAL A 137 -0.87 -25.35 2.88
C VAL A 137 -0.19 -26.65 2.44
N MET A 138 -0.11 -27.62 3.34
CA MET A 138 0.40 -28.97 3.08
C MET A 138 -0.62 -29.91 2.40
N HIS A 139 -1.70 -29.34 1.81
CA HIS A 139 -2.76 -30.12 1.13
C HIS A 139 -3.37 -31.25 1.97
N LYS A 140 -3.39 -31.07 3.31
CA LYS A 140 -3.89 -32.04 4.29
C LYS A 140 -3.11 -33.38 4.31
N SER A 141 -1.91 -33.40 3.75
CA SER A 141 -1.08 -34.59 3.63
C SER A 141 -0.30 -34.94 4.93
N VAL A 142 -0.12 -33.96 5.82
CA VAL A 142 0.63 -34.12 7.08
C VAL A 142 -0.32 -34.03 8.26
N PRO A 143 -0.30 -35.01 9.22
CA PRO A 143 -1.14 -34.94 10.42
C PRO A 143 -0.86 -33.70 11.26
N LYS A 144 -1.90 -33.12 11.88
CA LYS A 144 -1.73 -31.94 12.75
C LYS A 144 -0.78 -32.19 13.93
N ALA A 145 -0.76 -33.39 14.47
CA ALA A 145 0.17 -33.75 15.53
C ALA A 145 1.64 -33.65 15.10
N THR A 146 1.95 -34.01 13.86
CA THR A 146 3.30 -33.89 13.28
C THR A 146 3.66 -32.41 13.08
N ILE A 147 2.68 -31.57 12.66
CA ILE A 147 2.87 -30.14 12.55
C ILE A 147 3.16 -29.52 13.93
N MET A 148 2.40 -29.91 14.96
CA MET A 148 2.64 -29.48 16.35
C MET A 148 4.06 -29.80 16.81
N PHE A 149 4.52 -31.02 16.56
CA PHE A 149 5.89 -31.41 16.89
C PHE A 149 6.94 -30.57 16.14
N ALA A 150 6.70 -30.27 14.88
CA ALA A 150 7.58 -29.38 14.11
C ALA A 150 7.59 -27.94 14.61
N LEU A 151 6.50 -27.45 15.23
CA LEU A 151 6.44 -26.14 15.87
C LEU A 151 7.31 -26.04 17.13
N ASP A 152 7.54 -27.13 17.84
CA ASP A 152 8.40 -27.16 19.03
C ASP A 152 9.86 -26.78 18.69
N TYR A 153 10.29 -27.00 17.46
CA TYR A 153 11.58 -26.52 16.97
C TYR A 153 11.68 -24.99 17.01
N PHE A 154 10.65 -24.29 16.55
CA PHE A 154 10.63 -22.82 16.59
C PHE A 154 10.42 -22.29 18.02
N LYS A 155 9.74 -23.02 18.88
CA LYS A 155 9.58 -22.66 20.30
C LYS A 155 10.89 -22.79 21.09
N SER A 156 11.79 -23.65 20.67
CA SER A 156 13.08 -23.89 21.35
C SER A 156 14.10 -22.78 21.11
N GLN A 157 13.83 -21.81 20.23
CA GLN A 157 14.68 -20.66 19.86
C GLN A 157 16.10 -21.00 19.38
N LEU A 158 16.38 -22.26 19.05
CA LEU A 158 17.75 -22.68 18.97
C LEU A 158 18.46 -22.40 17.65
N VAL A 159 17.82 -22.05 16.51
CA VAL A 159 18.60 -21.87 15.25
C VAL A 159 17.84 -21.32 14.03
N ASP A 160 16.60 -20.87 14.11
CA ASP A 160 15.91 -20.41 12.91
C ASP A 160 15.62 -18.90 12.96
N GLU A 161 16.41 -18.11 12.23
CA GLU A 161 16.27 -16.67 12.15
C GLU A 161 15.05 -16.21 11.31
N SER A 162 14.21 -17.14 10.83
CA SER A 162 13.06 -16.81 9.98
C SER A 162 11.76 -16.60 10.75
N ILE A 163 11.60 -17.31 11.89
CA ILE A 163 10.40 -17.32 12.73
C ILE A 163 10.79 -17.11 14.19
N VAL A 164 10.14 -16.16 14.84
CA VAL A 164 10.27 -15.88 16.28
C VAL A 164 9.03 -16.40 17.00
N TYR A 165 9.25 -17.06 18.13
CA TYR A 165 8.20 -17.45 19.07
C TYR A 165 8.33 -16.68 20.38
N GLU A 166 7.29 -15.96 20.78
CA GLU A 166 7.22 -15.23 22.03
C GLU A 166 5.77 -15.25 22.57
N ASP A 167 5.59 -15.61 23.82
CA ASP A 167 4.30 -15.57 24.54
C ASP A 167 3.11 -16.20 23.78
N GLY A 168 3.31 -17.38 23.18
CA GLY A 168 2.26 -18.09 22.44
C GLY A 168 2.00 -17.55 21.04
N LYS A 169 2.83 -16.65 20.55
CA LYS A 169 2.71 -15.96 19.26
C LYS A 169 3.88 -16.35 18.37
N PHE A 170 3.60 -16.62 17.09
CA PHE A 170 4.61 -16.88 16.06
C PHE A 170 4.67 -15.68 15.11
N PHE A 171 5.85 -15.13 14.94
CA PHE A 171 6.14 -13.99 14.06
C PHE A 171 7.06 -14.42 12.92
N LEU A 172 6.93 -13.80 11.77
CA LEU A 172 8.08 -13.70 10.88
C LEU A 172 9.09 -12.73 11.49
N GLN A 173 10.38 -13.07 11.47
CA GLN A 173 11.47 -12.26 12.06
C GLN A 173 11.37 -10.78 11.63
N GLU A 174 11.13 -10.52 10.36
CA GLU A 174 11.04 -9.17 9.81
C GLU A 174 9.93 -8.29 10.43
N TYR A 175 8.82 -8.88 10.89
CA TYR A 175 7.73 -8.13 11.55
C TYR A 175 7.96 -8.01 13.05
N TYR A 176 8.55 -9.03 13.67
CA TYR A 176 8.98 -8.97 15.07
C TYR A 176 9.98 -7.82 15.27
N ASP A 177 11.05 -7.80 14.48
CA ASP A 177 12.08 -6.76 14.53
C ASP A 177 11.50 -5.38 14.24
N ALA A 178 10.58 -5.28 13.27
CA ALA A 178 9.95 -4.02 12.93
C ALA A 178 9.10 -3.46 14.09
N GLU A 179 8.29 -4.28 14.76
CA GLU A 179 7.46 -3.83 15.89
C GLU A 179 8.31 -3.49 17.13
N MET A 180 9.36 -4.29 17.41
CA MET A 180 10.30 -4.02 18.52
C MET A 180 11.03 -2.70 18.30
N LEU A 181 11.56 -2.48 17.08
CA LEU A 181 12.27 -1.26 16.75
C LEU A 181 11.34 -0.04 16.75
N LEU A 182 10.11 -0.17 16.21
CA LEU A 182 9.11 0.88 16.26
C LEU A 182 8.77 1.28 17.71
N ASN A 183 8.51 0.31 18.59
CA ASN A 183 8.26 0.60 20.01
C ASN A 183 9.40 1.40 20.63
N LYS A 184 10.66 0.99 20.42
CA LYS A 184 11.83 1.71 20.89
C LYS A 184 11.88 3.15 20.36
N MET A 185 11.82 3.32 19.04
CA MET A 185 11.97 4.62 18.39
C MET A 185 10.80 5.58 18.67
N ILE A 186 9.58 5.06 18.81
CA ILE A 186 8.42 5.84 19.24
C ILE A 186 8.68 6.39 20.64
N ARG A 187 9.09 5.53 21.59
CA ARG A 187 9.37 5.96 22.97
C ARG A 187 10.51 6.98 23.06
N GLU A 188 11.56 6.83 22.28
CA GLU A 188 12.68 7.78 22.21
C GLU A 188 12.25 9.15 21.66
N ARG A 189 11.20 9.23 20.84
CA ARG A 189 10.65 10.48 20.29
C ARG A 189 9.55 11.09 21.16
N LEU A 190 9.06 10.38 22.17
CA LEU A 190 8.09 10.94 23.11
C LEU A 190 8.80 12.01 23.94
N GLY A 191 8.43 13.24 23.72
CA GLY A 191 8.96 14.39 24.43
C GLY A 191 8.13 15.61 24.14
N GLU A 192 7.93 16.44 25.16
CA GLU A 192 7.25 17.72 25.07
C GLU A 192 8.27 18.83 25.25
N LYS A 193 8.24 19.83 24.37
CA LYS A 193 8.97 21.08 24.58
C LYS A 193 8.30 21.83 25.72
N ILE A 194 9.03 22.03 26.81
CA ILE A 194 8.53 22.80 27.95
C ILE A 194 8.44 24.27 27.50
N LEU A 195 7.22 24.77 27.36
CA LEU A 195 6.92 26.15 27.03
C LEU A 195 6.37 26.84 28.28
N SER A 196 6.79 28.07 28.52
CA SER A 196 6.13 28.94 29.48
C SER A 196 4.72 29.31 29.02
N GLU A 197 3.89 29.78 29.94
CA GLU A 197 2.51 30.23 29.60
C GLU A 197 2.55 31.37 28.58
N ASP A 198 3.51 32.29 28.66
CA ASP A 198 3.70 33.39 27.73
C ASP A 198 4.10 32.91 26.33
N GLU A 199 4.99 31.92 26.22
CA GLU A 199 5.39 31.32 24.94
C GLU A 199 4.23 30.59 24.29
N ARG A 200 3.42 29.89 25.09
CA ARG A 200 2.23 29.20 24.61
C ARG A 200 1.16 30.21 24.11
N ALA A 201 0.94 31.30 24.85
CA ALA A 201 0.03 32.37 24.45
C ALA A 201 0.47 33.03 23.13
N LYS A 202 1.75 33.37 22.99
CA LYS A 202 2.32 33.91 21.75
C LYS A 202 2.17 32.96 20.57
N MET A 203 2.38 31.64 20.79
CA MET A 203 2.19 30.63 19.77
C MET A 203 0.74 30.58 19.29
N ILE A 204 -0.23 30.64 20.19
CA ILE A 204 -1.66 30.65 19.86
C ILE A 204 -2.00 31.92 19.05
N GLU A 205 -1.45 33.05 19.44
CA GLU A 205 -1.64 34.32 18.71
C GLU A 205 -1.06 34.24 17.31
N GLU A 206 0.17 33.73 17.12
CA GLU A 206 0.80 33.50 15.82
C GLU A 206 -0.06 32.59 14.91
N ILE A 207 -0.62 31.51 15.47
CA ILE A 207 -1.51 30.59 14.71
C ILE A 207 -2.78 31.31 14.28
N ASN A 208 -3.37 32.11 15.17
CA ASN A 208 -4.59 32.87 14.87
C ASN A 208 -4.33 33.95 13.82
N ASP A 209 -3.17 34.61 13.88
CA ASP A 209 -2.78 35.63 12.90
C ASP A 209 -2.59 35.01 11.51
N LEU A 210 -1.90 33.88 11.41
CA LEU A 210 -1.75 33.15 10.17
C LEU A 210 -3.11 32.71 9.61
N ALA A 211 -4.01 32.21 10.46
CA ALA A 211 -5.34 31.84 10.03
C ALA A 211 -6.15 33.05 9.51
N ARG A 212 -5.99 34.23 10.13
CA ARG A 212 -6.62 35.48 9.67
C ARG A 212 -6.04 35.96 8.34
N GLU A 213 -4.70 35.92 8.17
CA GLU A 213 -4.02 36.24 6.90
C GLU A 213 -4.56 35.39 5.74
N GLU A 214 -4.79 34.11 6.00
CA GLU A 214 -5.37 33.17 5.03
C GLU A 214 -6.90 33.25 4.92
N LYS A 215 -7.55 34.10 5.70
CA LYS A 215 -9.02 34.22 5.78
C LYS A 215 -9.71 32.92 6.18
N ILE A 216 -9.08 32.16 7.06
CA ILE A 216 -9.54 30.85 7.55
C ILE A 216 -9.97 30.99 9.01
N LEU A 217 -11.10 30.36 9.36
CA LEU A 217 -11.51 30.15 10.74
C LEU A 217 -11.19 28.73 11.15
N LEU A 218 -10.16 28.55 11.99
CA LEU A 218 -9.81 27.25 12.54
C LEU A 218 -10.80 26.85 13.63
N ALA A 219 -11.30 25.61 13.55
CA ALA A 219 -12.01 25.01 14.68
C ALA A 219 -11.04 24.71 15.84
N SER A 220 -11.58 24.58 17.06
CA SER A 220 -10.76 24.33 18.26
C SER A 220 -9.87 23.11 18.13
N GLN A 221 -10.35 22.02 17.55
CA GLN A 221 -9.56 20.80 17.31
C GLN A 221 -8.47 21.00 16.26
N GLN A 222 -8.72 21.79 15.20
CA GLN A 222 -7.71 22.11 14.21
C GLN A 222 -6.60 22.98 14.83
N GLN A 223 -6.97 23.98 15.62
CA GLN A 223 -6.01 24.80 16.37
C GLN A 223 -5.19 23.94 17.36
N GLU A 224 -5.83 23.04 18.09
CA GLU A 224 -5.14 22.10 18.99
C GLU A 224 -4.12 21.23 18.24
N ALA A 225 -4.47 20.73 17.06
CA ALA A 225 -3.57 19.94 16.23
C ALA A 225 -2.33 20.73 15.80
N VAL A 226 -2.52 22.00 15.39
CA VAL A 226 -1.40 22.87 15.03
C VAL A 226 -0.51 23.11 16.26
N ILE A 227 -1.09 23.41 17.43
CA ILE A 227 -0.34 23.59 18.69
C ILE A 227 0.46 22.33 19.04
N LYS A 228 -0.18 21.17 19.04
CA LYS A 228 0.50 19.88 19.33
C LYS A 228 1.66 19.62 18.39
N SER A 229 1.52 19.93 17.10
CA SER A 229 2.59 19.76 16.12
C SER A 229 3.85 20.60 16.43
N GLN A 230 3.68 21.76 17.09
CA GLN A 230 4.78 22.65 17.46
C GLN A 230 5.47 22.25 18.78
N ILE A 231 4.73 21.58 19.67
CA ILE A 231 5.18 21.23 21.02
C ILE A 231 5.83 19.85 21.06
N TYR A 232 5.24 18.87 20.37
CA TYR A 232 5.70 17.48 20.41
C TYR A 232 6.57 17.11 19.21
N ASN A 233 7.61 16.30 19.45
CA ASN A 233 8.44 15.76 18.35
C ASN A 233 7.75 14.65 17.57
N LEU A 234 6.71 14.03 18.16
CA LEU A 234 5.86 13.04 17.53
C LEU A 234 4.39 13.36 17.83
N SER A 235 3.56 13.50 16.80
CA SER A 235 2.12 13.75 16.97
C SER A 235 1.30 13.13 15.85
N ILE A 236 0.01 12.94 16.12
CA ILE A 236 -0.94 12.34 15.18
C ILE A 236 -2.12 13.28 14.97
N LEU A 237 -2.50 13.45 13.71
CA LEU A 237 -3.74 14.11 13.29
C LEU A 237 -4.61 13.07 12.58
N THR A 238 -5.77 12.75 13.14
CA THR A 238 -6.72 11.81 12.51
C THR A 238 -8.11 12.44 12.39
N GLY A 239 -8.87 11.97 11.42
CA GLY A 239 -10.25 12.42 11.21
C GLY A 239 -10.79 11.94 9.88
N GLY A 240 -12.10 11.91 9.75
CA GLY A 240 -12.79 11.52 8.52
C GLY A 240 -12.58 12.51 7.36
N PRO A 241 -13.14 12.21 6.19
CA PRO A 241 -13.09 13.11 5.06
C PRO A 241 -13.90 14.39 5.33
N GLY A 242 -13.38 15.52 4.83
CA GLY A 242 -14.06 16.80 5.00
C GLY A 242 -13.94 17.46 6.39
N THR A 243 -13.12 16.89 7.28
CA THR A 243 -12.84 17.48 8.60
C THR A 243 -11.74 18.55 8.58
N GLY A 244 -11.17 18.82 7.41
CA GLY A 244 -10.17 19.88 7.24
C GLY A 244 -8.74 19.48 7.56
N LYS A 245 -8.38 18.19 7.50
CA LYS A 245 -7.00 17.71 7.69
C LYS A 245 -5.99 18.48 6.82
N THR A 246 -6.25 18.58 5.52
CA THR A 246 -5.36 19.25 4.57
C THR A 246 -5.18 20.75 4.88
N LEU A 247 -6.26 21.42 5.30
CA LEU A 247 -6.21 22.79 5.77
C LEU A 247 -5.34 22.94 7.03
N THR A 248 -5.50 22.00 7.97
CA THR A 248 -4.70 21.98 9.19
C THR A 248 -3.22 21.76 8.89
N ILE A 249 -2.89 20.86 7.93
CA ILE A 249 -1.52 20.64 7.44
C ILE A 249 -0.95 21.94 6.85
N ASP A 250 -1.71 22.67 6.03
CA ASP A 250 -1.26 23.93 5.42
C ASP A 250 -0.84 24.97 6.48
N ILE A 251 -1.67 25.14 7.50
CA ILE A 251 -1.34 26.04 8.62
C ILE A 251 -0.12 25.54 9.41
N MET A 252 0.00 24.22 9.64
CA MET A 252 1.21 23.64 10.28
C MET A 252 2.48 23.99 9.49
N ILE A 253 2.46 23.79 8.17
CA ILE A 253 3.59 24.11 7.28
C ILE A 253 3.97 25.58 7.41
N LYS A 254 3.01 26.50 7.30
CA LYS A 254 3.24 27.95 7.40
C LYS A 254 3.82 28.34 8.76
N CYS A 255 3.35 27.74 9.86
CA CYS A 255 3.92 27.94 11.20
C CYS A 255 5.40 27.49 11.27
N PHE A 256 5.74 26.36 10.69
CA PHE A 256 7.12 25.88 10.68
C PHE A 256 8.03 26.74 9.80
N LEU A 257 7.58 27.12 8.61
CA LEU A 257 8.34 27.98 7.69
C LEU A 257 8.59 29.36 8.30
N LYS A 258 7.60 29.95 8.98
CA LYS A 258 7.76 31.25 9.69
C LYS A 258 8.87 31.18 10.76
N ARG A 259 9.10 29.99 11.32
CA ARG A 259 10.18 29.72 12.28
C ARG A 259 11.49 29.24 11.64
N GLY A 260 11.63 29.35 10.32
CA GLY A 260 12.83 28.97 9.57
C GLY A 260 13.08 27.45 9.52
N LYS A 261 12.07 26.62 9.79
CA LYS A 261 12.17 25.16 9.75
C LYS A 261 11.94 24.62 8.35
N SER A 262 12.76 23.68 7.93
CA SER A 262 12.57 22.92 6.70
C SER A 262 11.48 21.84 6.88
N VAL A 263 10.57 21.73 5.92
CA VAL A 263 9.44 20.78 5.96
C VAL A 263 9.53 19.81 4.79
N LEU A 264 9.22 18.54 5.01
CA LEU A 264 9.05 17.53 3.98
C LEU A 264 7.66 16.91 4.07
N LEU A 265 6.95 16.87 2.93
CA LEU A 265 5.67 16.19 2.81
C LEU A 265 5.86 14.80 2.20
N MET A 266 5.31 13.78 2.84
CA MET A 266 5.33 12.40 2.33
C MET A 266 3.93 11.80 2.30
N ALA A 267 3.67 10.91 1.33
CA ALA A 267 2.48 10.08 1.30
C ALA A 267 2.80 8.71 0.66
N PRO A 268 2.00 7.66 0.93
CA PRO A 268 2.26 6.32 0.37
C PRO A 268 2.04 6.25 -1.14
N THR A 269 1.20 7.12 -1.72
CA THR A 269 0.87 7.14 -3.14
C THR A 269 1.22 8.46 -3.80
N GLY A 270 1.53 8.41 -5.11
CA GLY A 270 1.80 9.62 -5.89
C GLY A 270 0.60 10.56 -6.00
N CYS A 271 -0.62 10.00 -6.12
CA CYS A 271 -1.85 10.78 -6.16
C CYS A 271 -2.09 11.55 -4.86
N ALA A 272 -1.91 10.90 -3.70
CA ALA A 272 -2.02 11.57 -2.40
C ALA A 272 -0.99 12.68 -2.25
N THR A 273 0.26 12.42 -2.67
CA THR A 273 1.33 13.44 -2.66
C THR A 273 0.98 14.64 -3.52
N LYS A 274 0.57 14.43 -4.78
CA LYS A 274 0.18 15.53 -5.69
C LYS A 274 -0.96 16.36 -5.13
N ARG A 275 -1.99 15.68 -4.58
CA ARG A 275 -3.13 16.35 -3.96
C ARG A 275 -2.70 17.20 -2.76
N MET A 276 -1.82 16.69 -1.91
CA MET A 276 -1.31 17.42 -0.75
C MET A 276 -0.50 18.66 -1.19
N ILE A 277 0.42 18.51 -2.14
CA ILE A 277 1.21 19.60 -2.71
C ILE A 277 0.30 20.68 -3.33
N SER A 278 -0.67 20.27 -4.16
CA SER A 278 -1.61 21.20 -4.79
C SER A 278 -2.47 21.96 -3.79
N ALA A 279 -2.91 21.28 -2.71
CA ALA A 279 -3.79 21.89 -1.72
C ALA A 279 -3.06 22.79 -0.72
N THR A 280 -1.78 22.54 -0.45
CA THR A 280 -0.95 23.35 0.47
C THR A 280 -0.04 24.35 -0.26
N HIS A 281 0.03 24.28 -1.59
CA HIS A 281 0.94 25.08 -2.43
C HIS A 281 2.41 24.97 -1.98
N TYR A 282 2.79 23.84 -1.34
CA TYR A 282 4.13 23.59 -0.84
C TYR A 282 4.79 22.43 -1.61
N GLU A 283 5.88 22.72 -2.32
CA GLU A 283 6.43 21.84 -3.35
C GLU A 283 7.37 20.73 -2.82
N ASN A 284 7.97 20.90 -1.62
CA ASN A 284 8.88 19.86 -1.09
C ASN A 284 8.11 18.65 -0.59
N GLY A 285 7.69 17.82 -1.52
CA GLY A 285 6.94 16.60 -1.23
C GLY A 285 7.29 15.45 -2.18
N GLY A 286 6.89 14.23 -1.81
CA GLY A 286 7.08 13.04 -2.64
C GLY A 286 6.46 11.80 -2.02
N THR A 287 6.48 10.70 -2.77
CA THR A 287 6.08 9.41 -2.18
C THR A 287 7.12 8.97 -1.14
N ILE A 288 6.67 8.28 -0.10
CA ILE A 288 7.55 7.75 0.96
C ILE A 288 8.71 6.96 0.33
N HIS A 289 8.42 6.02 -0.59
CA HIS A 289 9.45 5.24 -1.28
C HIS A 289 10.48 6.11 -2.02
N SER A 290 10.03 7.18 -2.70
CA SER A 290 10.94 8.09 -3.41
C SER A 290 11.83 8.87 -2.44
N LYS A 291 11.25 9.40 -1.36
CA LYS A 291 11.97 10.23 -0.39
C LYS A 291 12.93 9.41 0.46
N LEU A 292 12.59 8.15 0.76
CA LEU A 292 13.47 7.20 1.44
C LEU A 292 14.49 6.53 0.50
N GLY A 293 14.42 6.77 -0.82
CA GLY A 293 15.43 6.29 -1.78
C GLY A 293 15.26 4.85 -2.26
N TYR A 294 14.08 4.25 -2.16
CA TYR A 294 13.83 2.84 -2.58
C TYR A 294 14.07 2.53 -4.06
N PHE A 295 14.28 3.55 -4.90
CA PHE A 295 14.62 3.39 -6.32
C PHE A 295 16.14 3.38 -6.58
N LEU A 296 16.93 3.51 -5.53
CA LEU A 296 18.39 3.39 -5.58
C LEU A 296 18.79 1.94 -5.30
N ASP A 297 19.99 1.53 -5.70
CA ASP A 297 20.50 0.20 -5.39
C ASP A 297 20.52 -0.05 -3.87
N ASP A 298 20.24 -1.29 -3.44
CA ASP A 298 20.01 -1.69 -2.03
C ASP A 298 21.08 -1.17 -1.03
N GLU A 299 22.33 -1.00 -1.47
CA GLU A 299 23.43 -0.48 -0.62
C GLU A 299 23.31 1.03 -0.31
N PHE A 300 22.61 1.81 -1.17
CA PHE A 300 22.41 3.24 -0.99
C PHE A 300 21.18 3.58 -0.15
N VAL A 301 20.17 2.72 -0.14
CA VAL A 301 18.91 2.94 0.59
C VAL A 301 19.15 2.96 2.10
N ALA A 302 19.98 2.07 2.60
CA ALA A 302 20.22 1.88 4.04
C ALA A 302 20.87 3.10 4.74
N ASN A 303 21.47 4.02 3.98
CA ASN A 303 22.25 5.15 4.53
C ASN A 303 21.68 6.53 4.20
N ARG A 304 20.52 6.61 3.56
CA ARG A 304 19.91 7.90 3.23
C ARG A 304 19.11 8.43 4.41
N MET A 305 19.60 9.52 5.01
CA MET A 305 18.86 10.23 6.04
C MET A 305 18.01 11.35 5.43
N VAL A 306 16.80 11.49 5.94
CA VAL A 306 15.94 12.64 5.72
C VAL A 306 16.39 13.76 6.67
N ASN A 307 16.85 14.88 6.12
CA ASN A 307 17.52 15.93 6.85
C ASN A 307 16.60 17.10 7.24
N GLU A 308 15.38 17.12 6.78
CA GLU A 308 14.40 18.16 7.09
C GLU A 308 14.07 18.17 8.59
N ASP A 309 13.77 19.38 9.12
CA ASP A 309 13.43 19.60 10.53
C ASP A 309 12.06 19.02 10.90
N VAL A 310 11.16 18.95 9.91
CA VAL A 310 9.77 18.51 10.08
C VAL A 310 9.39 17.59 8.94
N VAL A 311 8.82 16.44 9.26
CA VAL A 311 8.30 15.48 8.29
C VAL A 311 6.81 15.26 8.57
N ILE A 312 5.97 15.55 7.58
CA ILE A 312 4.52 15.31 7.64
C ILE A 312 4.20 14.16 6.71
N VAL A 313 3.58 13.11 7.24
CA VAL A 313 3.23 11.90 6.50
C VAL A 313 1.71 11.77 6.43
N ASP A 314 1.14 12.03 5.25
CA ASP A 314 -0.32 11.91 5.03
C ASP A 314 -0.72 10.51 4.56
N GLU A 315 -2.02 10.19 4.63
CA GLU A 315 -2.60 8.86 4.34
C GLU A 315 -1.90 7.73 5.12
N SER A 316 -1.54 7.99 6.38
CA SER A 316 -0.76 7.06 7.22
C SER A 316 -1.47 5.74 7.53
N SER A 317 -2.80 5.67 7.40
CA SER A 317 -3.57 4.42 7.50
C SER A 317 -3.19 3.36 6.45
N MET A 318 -2.61 3.79 5.32
CA MET A 318 -2.19 2.91 4.23
C MET A 318 -0.78 2.33 4.40
N ILE A 319 -0.05 2.73 5.45
CA ILE A 319 1.36 2.37 5.65
C ILE A 319 1.46 1.09 6.47
N GLY A 320 2.20 0.09 5.98
CA GLY A 320 2.47 -1.16 6.69
C GLY A 320 3.62 -1.05 7.69
N CYS A 321 3.79 -2.10 8.49
CA CYS A 321 4.73 -2.12 9.61
C CYS A 321 6.19 -1.83 9.18
N LYS A 322 6.66 -2.45 8.09
CA LYS A 322 8.03 -2.27 7.61
C LYS A 322 8.29 -0.86 7.10
N LEU A 323 7.36 -0.31 6.34
CA LEU A 323 7.52 1.05 5.81
C LEU A 323 7.44 2.11 6.92
N PHE A 324 6.63 1.88 7.97
CA PHE A 324 6.66 2.71 9.19
C PHE A 324 8.03 2.66 9.86
N ARG A 325 8.60 1.46 10.07
CA ARG A 325 9.94 1.28 10.61
C ARG A 325 10.96 2.08 9.80
N ASP A 326 10.91 2.01 8.48
CA ASP A 326 11.87 2.68 7.60
C ASP A 326 11.74 4.22 7.67
N ILE A 327 10.52 4.75 7.83
CA ILE A 327 10.33 6.18 8.12
C ILE A 327 11.03 6.56 9.42
N PHE A 328 10.79 5.81 10.50
CA PHE A 328 11.40 6.12 11.80
C PHE A 328 12.92 6.00 11.78
N THR A 329 13.49 5.04 11.03
CA THR A 329 14.93 4.81 10.96
C THR A 329 15.66 5.85 10.11
N GLN A 330 15.01 6.35 9.04
CA GLN A 330 15.66 7.27 8.09
C GLN A 330 15.38 8.74 8.38
N VAL A 331 14.32 9.06 9.14
CA VAL A 331 14.09 10.43 9.63
C VAL A 331 14.94 10.66 10.87
N ARG A 332 15.78 11.72 10.83
CA ARG A 332 16.68 12.03 11.97
C ARG A 332 15.92 12.15 13.31
N PRO A 333 16.52 11.71 14.42
CA PRO A 333 15.82 11.58 15.72
C PRO A 333 15.26 12.88 16.29
N ASP A 334 15.89 14.00 16.00
CA ASP A 334 15.52 15.35 16.47
C ASP A 334 14.48 16.05 15.58
N ALA A 335 14.14 15.50 14.40
CA ALA A 335 13.10 16.04 13.55
C ALA A 335 11.70 15.80 14.14
N THR A 336 10.81 16.77 13.95
CA THR A 336 9.40 16.63 14.28
C THR A 336 8.72 15.73 13.25
N LEU A 337 8.03 14.69 13.71
CA LEU A 337 7.34 13.71 12.86
C LEU A 337 5.84 13.77 13.12
N ILE A 338 5.06 14.05 12.09
CA ILE A 338 3.61 14.22 12.17
C ILE A 338 2.95 13.21 11.23
N PHE A 339 2.16 12.29 11.80
CA PHE A 339 1.38 11.35 11.02
C PHE A 339 -0.06 11.83 10.87
N VAL A 340 -0.54 11.85 9.63
CA VAL A 340 -1.90 12.27 9.30
C VAL A 340 -2.62 11.15 8.58
N GLY A 341 -3.90 10.92 8.90
CA GLY A 341 -4.67 9.86 8.25
C GLY A 341 -6.11 9.77 8.75
N ASP A 342 -6.77 8.73 8.31
CA ASP A 342 -8.10 8.36 8.77
C ASP A 342 -8.07 6.90 9.23
N LYS A 343 -8.16 6.67 10.56
CA LYS A 343 -8.06 5.33 11.15
C LYS A 343 -9.18 4.38 10.73
N ASP A 344 -10.28 4.93 10.23
CA ASP A 344 -11.51 4.19 9.89
C ASP A 344 -11.56 3.80 8.40
N GLN A 345 -10.65 4.32 7.57
CA GLN A 345 -10.47 3.87 6.19
C GLN A 345 -9.78 2.50 6.12
N LEU A 346 -9.70 1.95 4.89
CA LEU A 346 -8.99 0.70 4.62
C LEU A 346 -7.55 0.78 5.15
N GLN A 347 -7.17 -0.27 5.84
CA GLN A 347 -5.81 -0.45 6.34
C GLN A 347 -4.81 -0.72 5.20
N SER A 348 -3.52 -0.70 5.53
CA SER A 348 -2.44 -1.05 4.60
C SER A 348 -2.66 -2.44 3.97
N ILE A 349 -2.19 -2.62 2.73
CA ILE A 349 -2.13 -3.95 2.11
C ILE A 349 -1.05 -4.80 2.80
N GLU A 350 0.06 -4.17 3.22
CA GLU A 350 1.11 -4.82 3.99
C GLU A 350 0.67 -5.14 5.42
N PRO A 351 1.28 -6.15 6.05
CA PRO A 351 1.02 -6.50 7.46
C PRO A 351 1.26 -5.34 8.43
N GLY A 352 0.50 -5.36 9.53
CA GLY A 352 0.53 -4.37 10.59
C GLY A 352 -0.58 -3.33 10.47
N GLN A 353 -0.83 -2.64 11.57
CA GLN A 353 -1.79 -1.53 11.68
C GLN A 353 -1.22 -0.40 12.55
N VAL A 354 0.04 -0.06 12.32
CA VAL A 354 0.85 0.83 13.16
C VAL A 354 0.14 2.14 13.48
N PHE A 355 -0.48 2.79 12.49
CA PHE A 355 -1.21 4.05 12.69
C PHE A 355 -2.35 3.91 13.71
N THR A 356 -3.13 2.83 13.60
CA THR A 356 -4.21 2.51 14.55
C THR A 356 -3.66 2.18 15.93
N ASP A 357 -2.62 1.33 15.99
CA ASP A 357 -1.98 0.93 17.26
C ASP A 357 -1.39 2.14 18.01
N MET A 358 -0.78 3.09 17.30
CA MET A 358 -0.28 4.33 17.87
C MET A 358 -1.41 5.19 18.47
N ILE A 359 -2.54 5.32 17.77
CA ILE A 359 -3.71 6.07 18.25
C ILE A 359 -4.32 5.39 19.48
N ASP A 360 -4.56 4.09 19.41
CA ASP A 360 -5.23 3.32 20.45
C ASP A 360 -4.36 3.14 21.71
N SER A 361 -3.03 3.22 21.57
CA SER A 361 -2.11 3.23 22.72
C SER A 361 -2.28 4.42 23.64
N LYS A 362 -2.80 5.55 23.13
CA LYS A 362 -2.95 6.83 23.84
C LYS A 362 -1.65 7.41 24.40
N VAL A 363 -0.50 6.87 23.98
CA VAL A 363 0.83 7.33 24.42
C VAL A 363 1.30 8.53 23.60
N ILE A 364 0.88 8.58 22.31
CA ILE A 364 1.28 9.62 21.38
C ILE A 364 0.23 10.73 21.36
N PRO A 365 0.64 12.01 21.45
CA PRO A 365 -0.24 13.16 21.33
C PRO A 365 -1.06 13.09 20.03
N THR A 366 -2.34 12.81 20.18
CA THR A 366 -3.27 12.64 19.05
C THR A 366 -4.35 13.69 19.09
N THR A 367 -4.69 14.24 17.93
CA THR A 367 -5.87 15.09 17.75
C THR A 367 -6.83 14.41 16.77
N ILE A 368 -8.10 14.30 17.18
CA ILE A 368 -9.17 13.71 16.37
C ILE A 368 -10.06 14.85 15.88
N LEU A 369 -10.13 15.03 14.56
CA LEU A 369 -11.06 15.98 13.94
C LEU A 369 -12.41 15.27 13.69
N ASP A 370 -13.42 15.64 14.42
CA ASP A 370 -14.79 15.07 14.32
C ASP A 370 -15.80 16.02 13.66
N HIS A 371 -15.47 17.31 13.58
CA HIS A 371 -16.34 18.31 12.94
C HIS A 371 -16.16 18.28 11.42
N ILE A 372 -17.27 18.09 10.70
CA ILE A 372 -17.29 18.00 9.24
C ILE A 372 -17.63 19.34 8.63
N PHE A 373 -16.72 19.92 7.86
CA PHE A 373 -16.88 21.20 7.16
C PHE A 373 -17.31 21.05 5.69
N ARG A 374 -17.23 19.82 5.17
CA ARG A 374 -17.42 19.50 3.77
C ARG A 374 -18.90 19.58 3.39
N GLN A 375 -19.18 20.36 2.35
CA GLN A 375 -20.47 20.47 1.66
C GLN A 375 -21.61 21.02 2.53
N GLY A 376 -22.39 21.95 1.93
CA GLY A 376 -23.47 22.67 2.57
C GLY A 376 -24.26 21.83 3.59
N GLN A 377 -24.76 22.45 4.60
CA GLN A 377 -25.37 21.88 5.84
C GLN A 377 -26.37 20.72 5.66
N ASN A 378 -26.59 20.24 4.42
CA ASN A 378 -27.61 19.26 4.06
C ASN A 378 -27.08 18.02 3.29
N SER A 379 -25.77 17.73 3.20
CA SER A 379 -25.29 16.50 2.55
C SER A 379 -25.45 15.28 3.45
N MET A 380 -26.02 14.19 2.90
CA MET A 380 -26.18 12.91 3.61
C MET A 380 -24.94 12.03 3.52
N ILE A 381 -23.99 12.33 2.64
CA ILE A 381 -22.75 11.52 2.48
C ILE A 381 -21.96 11.44 3.79
N PRO A 382 -21.57 12.55 4.45
CA PRO A 382 -20.81 12.48 5.69
C PRO A 382 -21.61 11.90 6.87
N ILE A 383 -22.91 12.16 6.92
CA ILE A 383 -23.80 11.61 7.96
C ILE A 383 -23.86 10.08 7.84
N ASN A 384 -24.13 9.59 6.62
CA ASN A 384 -24.19 8.16 6.37
C ASN A 384 -22.81 7.48 6.47
N ALA A 385 -21.73 8.16 6.10
CA ALA A 385 -20.37 7.66 6.32
C ALA A 385 -20.10 7.41 7.81
N LYS A 386 -20.50 8.35 8.67
CA LYS A 386 -20.40 8.18 10.12
C LYS A 386 -21.25 7.01 10.62
N LEU A 387 -22.51 6.90 10.17
CA LEU A 387 -23.38 5.77 10.51
C LEU A 387 -22.80 4.42 10.07
N ILE A 388 -22.21 4.35 8.86
CA ILE A 388 -21.51 3.15 8.39
C ILE A 388 -20.37 2.81 9.34
N ASN A 389 -19.54 3.79 9.71
CA ASN A 389 -18.40 3.59 10.58
C ASN A 389 -18.80 3.09 11.98
N GLU A 390 -19.92 3.59 12.51
CA GLU A 390 -20.49 3.19 13.78
C GLU A 390 -21.23 1.83 13.72
N GLY A 391 -21.32 1.19 12.54
CA GLY A 391 -22.12 -0.03 12.36
C GLY A 391 -23.62 0.19 12.49
N ASN A 392 -24.08 1.42 12.34
CA ASN A 392 -25.50 1.76 12.48
C ASN A 392 -26.23 1.56 11.15
N PRO A 393 -27.23 0.65 11.06
CA PRO A 393 -27.91 0.37 9.81
C PRO A 393 -28.95 1.43 9.41
N LYS A 394 -29.22 2.45 10.23
CA LYS A 394 -30.24 3.47 9.98
C LYS A 394 -29.77 4.54 9.00
N MET A 395 -29.54 4.14 7.74
CA MET A 395 -29.12 5.07 6.68
C MET A 395 -30.22 6.02 6.26
N ILE A 396 -29.82 7.25 5.89
CA ILE A 396 -30.71 8.26 5.33
C ILE A 396 -30.52 8.27 3.80
N TRP A 397 -31.42 7.59 3.12
CA TRP A 397 -31.42 7.50 1.65
C TRP A 397 -32.14 8.70 1.03
N ASN A 398 -31.61 9.22 -0.07
CA ASN A 398 -32.25 10.22 -0.89
C ASN A 398 -31.79 10.14 -2.35
N GLU A 399 -32.46 10.79 -3.29
CA GLU A 399 -32.10 10.80 -4.70
C GLU A 399 -31.04 11.85 -5.05
N ARG A 400 -30.83 12.80 -4.14
CA ARG A 400 -29.94 13.93 -4.39
C ARG A 400 -28.48 13.51 -4.32
N ASP A 401 -28.03 12.96 -3.19
CA ASP A 401 -26.61 12.73 -2.90
C ASP A 401 -26.26 11.34 -2.30
N PHE A 402 -27.27 10.57 -1.81
CA PHE A 402 -27.04 9.24 -1.24
C PHE A 402 -28.12 8.23 -1.65
N GLN A 403 -27.95 7.64 -2.83
CA GLN A 403 -28.98 6.86 -3.52
C GLN A 403 -28.68 5.36 -3.49
N LEU A 404 -29.73 4.55 -3.33
CA LEU A 404 -29.69 3.11 -3.56
C LEU A 404 -30.68 2.71 -4.67
N ILE A 405 -30.15 2.14 -5.74
CA ILE A 405 -30.92 1.48 -6.80
C ILE A 405 -31.01 0.00 -6.44
N ARG A 406 -32.09 -0.36 -5.78
CA ARG A 406 -32.32 -1.72 -5.27
C ARG A 406 -32.62 -2.69 -6.41
N ILE A 407 -31.92 -3.85 -6.40
CA ILE A 407 -32.18 -4.98 -7.27
C ILE A 407 -32.49 -6.20 -6.40
N GLU A 408 -33.59 -6.86 -6.69
CA GLU A 408 -34.05 -8.06 -5.99
C GLU A 408 -33.83 -9.30 -6.86
N GLY A 409 -33.55 -10.44 -6.25
CA GLY A 409 -33.33 -11.71 -6.92
C GLY A 409 -32.21 -12.53 -6.31
N ASN A 410 -31.82 -13.60 -6.97
CA ASN A 410 -30.62 -14.36 -6.63
C ASN A 410 -29.37 -13.66 -7.14
N ASP A 411 -28.19 -14.04 -6.63
CA ASP A 411 -26.92 -13.39 -6.96
C ASP A 411 -26.65 -13.32 -8.48
N LYS A 412 -27.03 -14.33 -9.25
CA LYS A 412 -26.83 -14.33 -10.71
C LYS A 412 -27.72 -13.29 -11.41
N MET A 413 -28.98 -13.19 -11.03
CA MET A 413 -29.92 -12.19 -11.57
C MET A 413 -29.47 -10.78 -11.21
N ILE A 414 -29.02 -10.59 -9.96
CA ILE A 414 -28.49 -9.30 -9.47
C ILE A 414 -27.24 -8.92 -10.26
N GLU A 415 -26.31 -9.86 -10.49
CA GLU A 415 -25.08 -9.62 -11.26
C GLU A 415 -25.38 -9.20 -12.71
N GLU A 416 -26.27 -9.93 -13.39
CA GLU A 416 -26.69 -9.64 -14.75
C GLU A 416 -27.39 -8.27 -14.86
N GLU A 417 -28.24 -7.93 -13.90
CA GLU A 417 -28.95 -6.65 -13.88
C GLU A 417 -28.03 -5.46 -13.57
N ILE A 418 -27.10 -5.61 -12.60
CA ILE A 418 -26.07 -4.62 -12.31
C ILE A 418 -25.23 -4.34 -13.55
N SER A 419 -24.78 -5.39 -14.27
CA SER A 419 -23.93 -5.25 -15.44
C SER A 419 -24.59 -4.49 -16.60
N LYS A 420 -25.93 -4.52 -16.69
CA LYS A 420 -26.71 -3.75 -17.67
C LYS A 420 -26.96 -2.31 -17.23
N LYS A 421 -27.26 -2.11 -15.94
CA LYS A 421 -27.66 -0.79 -15.41
C LYS A 421 -26.48 0.13 -15.13
N ILE A 422 -25.31 -0.39 -14.70
CA ILE A 422 -24.16 0.45 -14.40
C ILE A 422 -23.72 1.31 -15.58
N PRO A 423 -23.57 0.79 -16.82
CA PRO A 423 -23.20 1.63 -17.97
C PRO A 423 -24.19 2.77 -18.21
N GLN A 424 -25.50 2.48 -18.12
CA GLN A 424 -26.57 3.49 -18.30
C GLN A 424 -26.53 4.57 -17.20
N ILE A 425 -26.36 4.16 -15.94
CA ILE A 425 -26.23 5.09 -14.81
C ILE A 425 -24.96 5.93 -14.96
N TYR A 426 -23.87 5.33 -15.42
CA TYR A 426 -22.62 6.04 -15.68
C TYR A 426 -22.83 7.11 -16.77
N GLU A 427 -23.43 6.76 -17.91
CA GLU A 427 -23.76 7.65 -19.02
C GLU A 427 -24.64 8.82 -18.56
N MET A 428 -25.75 8.54 -17.87
CA MET A 428 -26.68 9.58 -17.36
C MET A 428 -25.99 10.59 -16.42
N ASN A 429 -24.97 10.17 -15.66
CA ASN A 429 -24.26 11.04 -14.75
C ASN A 429 -22.98 11.62 -15.37
N TYR A 430 -22.57 11.15 -16.54
CA TYR A 430 -21.39 11.63 -17.26
C TYR A 430 -21.71 12.76 -18.24
N GLU A 431 -22.95 12.90 -18.65
CA GLU A 431 -23.39 13.94 -19.60
C GLU A 431 -23.04 15.35 -19.10
N ASN A 432 -22.36 16.13 -19.95
CA ASN A 432 -21.88 17.49 -19.64
C ASN A 432 -20.86 17.59 -18.48
N ARG A 433 -20.13 16.52 -18.18
CA ARG A 433 -19.11 16.48 -17.13
C ARG A 433 -17.72 16.15 -17.67
N GLU A 434 -16.70 16.46 -16.88
CA GLU A 434 -15.32 16.07 -17.19
C GLU A 434 -15.13 14.56 -16.97
N TYR A 435 -14.12 14.01 -17.65
CA TYR A 435 -13.83 12.57 -17.60
C TYR A 435 -13.50 12.07 -16.18
N SER A 436 -13.06 12.96 -15.29
CA SER A 436 -12.71 12.67 -13.89
C SER A 436 -13.90 12.65 -12.95
N ASP A 437 -15.07 13.19 -13.34
CA ASP A 437 -16.16 13.48 -12.41
C ASP A 437 -16.97 12.25 -11.98
N VAL A 438 -17.09 11.25 -12.83
CA VAL A 438 -17.83 10.03 -12.54
C VAL A 438 -16.88 8.84 -12.42
N GLN A 439 -16.97 8.09 -11.33
CA GLN A 439 -16.13 6.93 -11.09
C GLN A 439 -16.93 5.73 -10.59
N LEU A 440 -16.78 4.61 -11.28
CA LEU A 440 -17.23 3.33 -10.76
C LEU A 440 -16.18 2.79 -9.77
N LEU A 441 -16.58 2.48 -8.55
CA LEU A 441 -15.76 1.85 -7.51
C LEU A 441 -16.26 0.43 -7.25
N SER A 442 -15.57 -0.58 -7.77
CA SER A 442 -15.96 -1.97 -7.56
C SER A 442 -15.08 -2.63 -6.49
N PRO A 443 -15.64 -3.48 -5.60
CA PRO A 443 -14.86 -4.36 -4.76
C PRO A 443 -13.97 -5.32 -5.55
N LEU A 444 -14.36 -5.67 -6.79
CA LEU A 444 -13.68 -6.65 -7.62
C LEU A 444 -12.92 -6.02 -8.79
N ARG A 445 -11.63 -6.31 -8.91
CA ARG A 445 -10.87 -6.04 -10.13
C ARG A 445 -11.15 -7.12 -11.19
N LYS A 446 -10.93 -8.39 -10.82
CA LYS A 446 -11.12 -9.57 -11.66
C LYS A 446 -11.46 -10.75 -10.76
N LYS A 447 -12.54 -11.45 -11.07
CA LYS A 447 -12.87 -12.71 -10.42
C LYS A 447 -13.30 -13.68 -11.51
N PHE A 448 -12.70 -14.84 -11.51
CA PHE A 448 -13.14 -15.93 -12.38
C PHE A 448 -14.18 -16.77 -11.65
N SER A 449 -15.29 -17.06 -12.32
CA SER A 449 -16.20 -18.12 -11.89
C SER A 449 -15.51 -19.49 -11.99
N ARG A 450 -16.11 -20.51 -11.39
CA ARG A 450 -15.61 -21.90 -11.55
C ARG A 450 -15.55 -22.34 -13.03
N SER A 451 -16.32 -21.72 -13.91
CA SER A 451 -16.31 -21.94 -15.36
C SER A 451 -15.25 -21.10 -16.11
N GLY A 452 -14.37 -20.39 -15.44
CA GLY A 452 -13.33 -19.55 -16.04
C GLY A 452 -13.83 -18.21 -16.60
N LYS A 453 -15.12 -17.85 -16.42
CA LYS A 453 -15.66 -16.57 -16.87
C LYS A 453 -15.36 -15.44 -15.89
N VAL A 454 -15.06 -14.25 -16.42
CA VAL A 454 -14.86 -13.03 -15.63
C VAL A 454 -16.20 -12.59 -15.03
N ALA A 455 -16.20 -12.15 -13.76
CA ALA A 455 -17.41 -11.64 -13.10
C ALA A 455 -17.91 -10.37 -13.80
N LEU A 456 -19.21 -10.31 -14.10
CA LEU A 456 -19.85 -9.23 -14.86
C LEU A 456 -19.82 -7.87 -14.14
N THR A 457 -19.57 -7.87 -12.84
CA THR A 457 -19.49 -6.67 -12.01
C THR A 457 -18.06 -6.26 -11.66
N SER A 458 -17.06 -6.97 -12.22
CA SER A 458 -15.65 -6.62 -12.08
C SER A 458 -15.27 -5.40 -12.93
N THR A 459 -14.25 -4.66 -12.52
CA THR A 459 -13.75 -3.53 -13.32
C THR A 459 -13.22 -3.96 -14.67
N GLU A 460 -12.68 -5.19 -14.78
CA GLU A 460 -12.18 -5.73 -16.05
C GLU A 460 -13.30 -5.95 -17.06
N TYR A 461 -14.48 -6.37 -16.60
CA TYR A 461 -15.66 -6.53 -17.47
C TYR A 461 -16.34 -5.19 -17.77
N LEU A 462 -16.58 -4.37 -16.74
CA LEU A 462 -17.39 -3.15 -16.89
C LEU A 462 -16.66 -2.02 -17.62
N ASN A 463 -15.33 -1.93 -17.53
CA ASN A 463 -14.56 -0.88 -18.20
C ASN A 463 -14.81 -0.83 -19.74
N PRO A 464 -14.64 -1.93 -20.51
CA PRO A 464 -14.93 -1.89 -21.93
C PRO A 464 -16.42 -1.66 -22.22
N VAL A 465 -17.34 -2.17 -21.40
CA VAL A 465 -18.79 -1.98 -21.62
C VAL A 465 -19.18 -0.50 -21.44
N ILE A 466 -18.67 0.16 -20.39
CA ILE A 466 -18.91 1.59 -20.17
C ILE A 466 -18.27 2.42 -21.29
N ARG A 467 -17.03 2.10 -21.67
CA ARG A 467 -16.34 2.77 -22.77
C ARG A 467 -17.17 2.73 -24.06
N ASP A 468 -17.60 1.54 -24.45
CA ASP A 468 -18.32 1.33 -25.73
C ASP A 468 -19.65 2.11 -25.77
N LEU A 469 -20.21 2.44 -24.61
CA LEU A 469 -21.43 3.26 -24.50
C LEU A 469 -21.14 4.76 -24.59
N ILE A 470 -20.08 5.24 -23.89
CA ILE A 470 -19.89 6.69 -23.70
C ILE A 470 -18.78 7.29 -24.56
N ASN A 471 -17.86 6.49 -25.11
CA ASN A 471 -16.80 6.98 -25.97
C ASN A 471 -17.19 6.88 -27.44
N PRO A 472 -17.50 8.01 -28.12
CA PRO A 472 -17.96 7.98 -29.51
C PRO A 472 -16.91 7.46 -30.51
N TYR A 473 -15.64 7.39 -30.09
CA TYR A 473 -14.56 6.87 -30.92
C TYR A 473 -14.38 5.34 -30.78
N ALA A 474 -14.99 4.73 -29.79
CA ALA A 474 -14.89 3.28 -29.53
C ALA A 474 -15.93 2.49 -30.32
N THR A 475 -15.95 2.63 -31.65
CA THR A 475 -16.86 1.91 -32.55
C THR A 475 -16.13 0.77 -33.28
N PRO A 476 -16.83 -0.28 -33.74
CA PRO A 476 -16.23 -1.37 -34.50
C PRO A 476 -15.49 -0.91 -35.77
N ASP A 477 -15.94 0.18 -36.39
CA ASP A 477 -15.39 0.74 -37.63
C ASP A 477 -14.29 1.79 -37.39
N SER A 478 -14.00 2.11 -36.11
CA SER A 478 -12.99 3.10 -35.76
C SER A 478 -11.62 2.64 -36.20
N LYS A 479 -10.87 3.55 -36.85
CA LYS A 479 -9.45 3.38 -37.21
C LYS A 479 -8.51 4.08 -36.23
N GLU A 480 -9.04 4.85 -35.31
CA GLU A 480 -8.28 5.64 -34.34
C GLU A 480 -8.10 4.85 -33.02
N TYR A 481 -7.43 3.70 -33.12
CA TYR A 481 -7.06 2.91 -31.94
C TYR A 481 -5.67 2.30 -32.08
N VAL A 482 -5.10 1.90 -30.97
CA VAL A 482 -3.94 1.02 -30.89
C VAL A 482 -4.30 -0.22 -30.09
N GLU A 483 -3.80 -1.37 -30.52
CA GLU A 483 -3.98 -2.65 -29.83
C GLU A 483 -2.64 -3.18 -29.38
N THR A 484 -2.55 -3.54 -28.10
CA THR A 484 -1.35 -4.10 -27.50
C THR A 484 -1.69 -4.92 -26.26
N TYR A 485 -0.96 -6.02 -26.05
CA TYR A 485 -1.18 -6.91 -24.91
C TYR A 485 -2.65 -7.32 -24.70
N GLY A 486 -3.41 -7.53 -25.80
CA GLY A 486 -4.82 -7.89 -25.75
C GLY A 486 -5.78 -6.78 -25.30
N LYS A 487 -5.31 -5.52 -25.26
CA LYS A 487 -6.12 -4.35 -24.91
C LYS A 487 -6.19 -3.41 -26.11
N ARG A 488 -7.36 -2.84 -26.34
CA ARG A 488 -7.58 -1.76 -27.30
C ARG A 488 -7.78 -0.45 -26.58
N PHE A 489 -7.07 0.57 -27.06
CA PHE A 489 -7.20 1.94 -26.61
C PHE A 489 -7.66 2.82 -27.77
N TYR A 490 -8.75 3.55 -27.55
CA TYR A 490 -9.32 4.47 -28.50
C TYR A 490 -9.07 5.91 -28.11
N MET A 491 -9.11 6.83 -29.08
CA MET A 491 -9.17 8.26 -28.79
C MET A 491 -10.36 8.52 -27.84
N GLY A 492 -10.21 9.42 -26.89
CA GLY A 492 -11.24 9.71 -25.90
C GLY A 492 -11.30 8.77 -24.69
N ASP A 493 -10.56 7.66 -24.69
CA ASP A 493 -10.57 6.72 -23.56
C ASP A 493 -10.05 7.34 -22.26
N LYS A 494 -10.75 7.04 -21.17
CA LYS A 494 -10.30 7.28 -19.80
C LYS A 494 -9.37 6.15 -19.38
N VAL A 495 -8.14 6.51 -19.04
CA VAL A 495 -7.07 5.55 -18.71
C VAL A 495 -6.40 5.87 -17.38
N LEU A 496 -5.80 4.85 -16.76
CA LEU A 496 -5.06 4.93 -15.50
C LEU A 496 -3.65 4.37 -15.72
N GLU A 497 -2.65 5.10 -15.22
CA GLU A 497 -1.27 4.61 -15.11
C GLU A 497 -1.17 3.62 -13.93
N THR A 498 -0.52 2.48 -14.15
CA THR A 498 -0.42 1.39 -13.15
C THR A 498 0.99 1.18 -12.62
N SER A 499 1.96 1.95 -13.07
CA SER A 499 3.35 1.86 -12.63
C SER A 499 3.88 3.19 -12.13
N ASN A 500 4.93 3.14 -11.35
CA ASN A 500 5.70 4.33 -10.93
C ASN A 500 6.83 4.64 -11.94
N SER A 501 6.66 4.27 -13.21
CA SER A 501 7.59 4.68 -14.25
C SER A 501 7.59 6.21 -14.31
N ASN A 502 8.73 6.85 -14.05
CA ASN A 502 8.92 8.30 -14.04
C ASN A 502 8.75 8.95 -15.43
N ILE A 503 7.69 8.61 -16.13
CA ILE A 503 7.35 9.24 -17.41
C ILE A 503 6.80 10.63 -17.10
N ASN A 504 7.67 11.64 -17.15
CA ASN A 504 7.31 13.05 -17.00
C ASN A 504 6.50 13.40 -15.73
N GLY A 505 6.77 12.71 -14.61
CA GLY A 505 6.10 12.96 -13.33
C GLY A 505 4.68 12.38 -13.24
N ILE A 506 4.33 11.42 -14.12
CA ILE A 506 3.11 10.63 -13.97
C ILE A 506 3.40 9.45 -13.03
N VAL A 507 2.47 9.19 -12.12
CA VAL A 507 2.62 8.18 -11.06
C VAL A 507 1.50 7.14 -11.13
N ASN A 508 1.71 6.01 -10.47
CA ASN A 508 0.69 4.98 -10.34
C ASN A 508 -0.59 5.55 -9.70
N GLY A 509 -1.72 5.34 -10.38
CA GLY A 509 -3.03 5.84 -9.98
C GLY A 509 -3.46 7.12 -10.71
N ASP A 510 -2.59 7.80 -11.44
CA ASP A 510 -3.00 8.96 -12.23
C ASP A 510 -3.99 8.57 -13.33
N ILE A 511 -5.08 9.31 -13.40
CA ILE A 511 -6.13 9.12 -14.41
C ILE A 511 -6.00 10.20 -15.48
N GLY A 512 -6.05 9.80 -16.74
CA GLY A 512 -5.99 10.72 -17.87
C GLY A 512 -6.96 10.34 -18.99
N LYS A 513 -7.08 11.25 -19.97
CA LYS A 513 -7.88 11.05 -21.19
C LYS A 513 -6.96 10.99 -22.41
N ILE A 514 -7.15 10.01 -23.26
CA ILE A 514 -6.45 9.91 -24.54
C ILE A 514 -6.96 10.99 -25.46
N ILE A 515 -6.08 11.90 -25.87
CA ILE A 515 -6.42 13.05 -26.72
C ILE A 515 -5.90 12.92 -28.15
N LYS A 516 -4.95 12.01 -28.39
CA LYS A 516 -4.43 11.72 -29.73
C LYS A 516 -3.87 10.31 -29.80
N ILE A 517 -4.11 9.65 -30.91
CA ILE A 517 -3.52 8.34 -31.25
C ILE A 517 -2.85 8.47 -32.60
N ASP A 518 -1.66 7.90 -32.73
CA ASP A 518 -0.98 7.69 -34.00
C ASP A 518 -0.79 6.18 -34.21
N PRO A 519 -1.63 5.54 -35.02
CA PRO A 519 -1.54 4.11 -35.25
C PRO A 519 -0.29 3.69 -36.03
N LYS A 520 0.30 4.58 -36.85
CA LYS A 520 1.51 4.28 -37.64
C LYS A 520 2.75 4.24 -36.77
N ASP A 521 2.90 5.23 -35.89
CA ASP A 521 4.03 5.33 -34.98
C ASP A 521 3.80 4.58 -33.66
N PHE A 522 2.64 3.93 -33.47
CA PHE A 522 2.24 3.29 -32.21
C PHE A 522 2.45 4.19 -31.01
N THR A 523 1.90 5.42 -31.06
CA THR A 523 1.98 6.36 -29.95
C THR A 523 0.60 6.84 -29.51
N ILE A 524 0.47 7.09 -28.19
CA ILE A 524 -0.73 7.63 -27.57
C ILE A 524 -0.34 8.90 -26.82
N THR A 525 -1.10 9.97 -26.99
CA THR A 525 -0.96 11.19 -26.20
C THR A 525 -2.10 11.25 -25.19
N ILE A 526 -1.75 11.36 -23.92
CA ILE A 526 -2.69 11.35 -22.80
C ILE A 526 -2.60 12.68 -22.07
N ARG A 527 -3.75 13.29 -21.77
CA ARG A 527 -3.87 14.46 -20.91
C ARG A 527 -4.22 13.98 -19.50
N PHE A 528 -3.31 14.21 -18.54
CA PHE A 528 -3.48 14.01 -17.11
C PHE A 528 -3.59 15.39 -16.48
N ASP A 529 -4.74 15.75 -15.93
CA ASP A 529 -5.01 17.07 -15.38
C ASP A 529 -4.38 18.19 -16.24
N GLU A 530 -3.32 18.86 -15.76
CA GLU A 530 -2.62 19.93 -16.46
C GLU A 530 -1.48 19.46 -17.39
N LYS A 531 -1.13 18.17 -17.35
CA LYS A 531 0.03 17.63 -18.09
C LYS A 531 -0.39 16.79 -19.28
N THR A 532 0.28 16.98 -20.40
CA THR A 532 0.10 16.15 -21.60
C THR A 532 1.37 15.36 -21.84
N VAL A 533 1.24 14.02 -21.96
CA VAL A 533 2.36 13.10 -22.08
C VAL A 533 2.16 12.16 -23.27
N LYS A 534 3.22 11.98 -24.06
CA LYS A 534 3.24 11.03 -25.19
C LYS A 534 3.82 9.69 -24.74
N TYR A 535 3.04 8.64 -24.86
CA TYR A 535 3.39 7.25 -24.58
C TYR A 535 3.81 6.55 -25.87
N LYS A 536 4.86 5.73 -25.80
CA LYS A 536 5.27 4.83 -26.87
C LYS A 536 4.81 3.40 -26.55
N LYS A 537 4.84 2.51 -27.54
CA LYS A 537 4.39 1.12 -27.46
C LYS A 537 4.91 0.36 -26.22
N GLU A 538 6.17 0.56 -25.87
CA GLU A 538 6.83 -0.05 -24.70
C GLU A 538 6.17 0.31 -23.37
N ASN A 539 5.53 1.48 -23.29
CA ASN A 539 4.88 1.97 -22.09
C ASN A 539 3.39 1.59 -21.99
N PHE A 540 2.79 1.02 -23.02
CA PHE A 540 1.36 0.69 -23.02
C PHE A 540 0.98 -0.42 -22.03
N ALA A 541 1.95 -1.27 -21.63
CA ALA A 541 1.73 -2.31 -20.63
C ALA A 541 1.29 -1.74 -19.27
N THR A 542 1.68 -0.49 -18.97
CA THR A 542 1.35 0.20 -17.72
C THR A 542 -0.02 0.87 -17.74
N LEU A 543 -0.67 0.97 -18.90
CA LEU A 543 -1.97 1.61 -19.05
C LEU A 543 -3.12 0.60 -18.89
N THR A 544 -4.22 1.08 -18.30
CA THR A 544 -5.48 0.35 -18.22
C THR A 544 -6.66 1.31 -18.33
N LEU A 545 -7.82 0.83 -18.81
CA LEU A 545 -9.06 1.62 -18.77
C LEU A 545 -9.43 1.96 -17.32
N ALA A 546 -10.02 3.13 -17.12
CA ALA A 546 -10.26 3.71 -15.79
C ALA A 546 -11.69 4.22 -15.56
N TYR A 547 -12.67 3.82 -16.32
CA TYR A 547 -14.07 4.15 -16.03
C TYR A 547 -14.52 3.53 -14.71
N GLY A 548 -14.00 2.34 -14.39
CA GLY A 548 -14.11 1.67 -13.11
C GLY A 548 -12.73 1.30 -12.56
N VAL A 549 -12.53 1.54 -11.25
CA VAL A 549 -11.33 1.11 -10.50
C VAL A 549 -11.75 0.33 -9.26
N SER A 550 -10.82 -0.44 -8.68
CA SER A 550 -11.09 -1.07 -7.38
C SER A 550 -11.10 -0.02 -6.27
N ILE A 551 -11.91 -0.25 -5.22
CA ILE A 551 -11.99 0.65 -4.06
C ILE A 551 -10.59 0.88 -3.45
N HIS A 552 -9.74 -0.14 -3.35
CA HIS A 552 -8.36 0.01 -2.89
C HIS A 552 -7.53 0.99 -3.75
N LYS A 553 -7.72 0.97 -5.08
CA LYS A 553 -7.01 1.89 -5.98
C LYS A 553 -7.55 3.32 -5.94
N SER A 554 -8.72 3.56 -5.37
CA SER A 554 -9.29 4.90 -5.20
C SER A 554 -8.83 5.59 -3.91
N GLN A 555 -8.04 4.93 -3.07
CA GLN A 555 -7.48 5.55 -1.87
C GLN A 555 -6.60 6.75 -2.24
N GLY A 556 -6.70 7.83 -1.49
CA GLY A 556 -6.03 9.10 -1.80
C GLY A 556 -6.68 9.92 -2.93
N GLN A 557 -7.73 9.40 -3.58
CA GLN A 557 -8.48 10.11 -4.65
C GLN A 557 -9.89 10.48 -4.18
N GLU A 558 -10.50 11.44 -4.86
CA GLU A 558 -11.88 11.88 -4.62
C GLU A 558 -12.55 12.22 -5.94
N TYR A 559 -13.84 11.92 -6.03
CA TYR A 559 -14.63 12.09 -7.24
C TYR A 559 -15.95 12.82 -6.93
N PRO A 560 -16.46 13.69 -7.81
CA PRO A 560 -17.80 14.24 -7.65
C PRO A 560 -18.87 13.16 -7.48
N ILE A 561 -18.93 12.17 -8.37
CA ILE A 561 -19.93 11.12 -8.35
C ILE A 561 -19.26 9.73 -8.29
N VAL A 562 -19.73 8.89 -7.37
CA VAL A 562 -19.24 7.53 -7.18
C VAL A 562 -20.38 6.53 -7.34
N ILE A 563 -20.16 5.49 -8.16
CA ILE A 563 -21.10 4.37 -8.37
C ILE A 563 -20.50 3.12 -7.73
N ILE A 564 -21.28 2.39 -6.90
CA ILE A 564 -20.81 1.24 -6.11
C ILE A 564 -21.74 0.06 -6.29
N PRO A 565 -21.30 -1.05 -6.93
CA PRO A 565 -22.08 -2.29 -7.00
C PRO A 565 -22.09 -3.04 -5.67
N LEU A 566 -23.24 -3.57 -5.28
CA LEU A 566 -23.46 -4.30 -4.03
C LEU A 566 -24.01 -5.71 -4.28
N MET A 567 -23.23 -6.73 -3.93
CA MET A 567 -23.62 -8.14 -4.06
C MET A 567 -23.24 -8.95 -2.82
N LYS A 568 -24.08 -9.91 -2.41
CA LYS A 568 -23.77 -10.83 -1.33
C LYS A 568 -22.55 -11.71 -1.61
N SER A 569 -22.32 -12.06 -2.87
CA SER A 569 -21.13 -12.82 -3.28
C SER A 569 -19.80 -12.12 -3.02
N TYR A 570 -19.80 -10.85 -2.70
CA TYR A 570 -18.62 -10.08 -2.28
C TYR A 570 -18.30 -10.22 -0.77
N HIS A 571 -19.03 -11.05 -0.02
CA HIS A 571 -18.96 -11.16 1.44
C HIS A 571 -17.56 -11.17 2.05
N ARG A 572 -16.55 -11.72 1.35
CA ARG A 572 -15.16 -11.74 1.82
C ARG A 572 -14.40 -10.42 1.68
N MET A 573 -14.94 -9.51 0.89
CA MET A 573 -14.30 -8.23 0.57
C MET A 573 -15.16 -7.05 1.00
N LEU A 574 -16.48 -7.25 1.14
CA LEU A 574 -17.44 -6.21 1.44
C LEU A 574 -17.50 -6.00 2.97
N THR A 575 -16.50 -5.31 3.49
CA THR A 575 -16.35 -4.98 4.90
C THR A 575 -16.85 -3.57 5.19
N ARG A 576 -17.04 -3.25 6.47
CA ARG A 576 -17.42 -1.90 6.92
C ARG A 576 -16.42 -0.85 6.43
N ARG A 577 -15.13 -1.07 6.61
CA ARG A 577 -14.06 -0.15 6.20
C ARG A 577 -14.01 0.03 4.67
N LEU A 578 -14.22 -1.06 3.91
CA LEU A 578 -14.30 -0.96 2.46
C LEU A 578 -15.45 -0.06 2.01
N LEU A 579 -16.64 -0.26 2.60
CA LEU A 579 -17.84 0.53 2.31
C LEU A 579 -17.64 1.99 2.72
N TYR A 580 -17.12 2.25 3.92
CA TYR A 580 -16.76 3.57 4.41
C TYR A 580 -15.78 4.26 3.46
N THR A 581 -14.70 3.56 3.09
CA THR A 581 -13.70 4.11 2.15
C THR A 581 -14.32 4.48 0.81
N ALA A 582 -15.17 3.62 0.25
CA ALA A 582 -15.83 3.89 -1.03
C ALA A 582 -16.76 5.11 -0.96
N VAL A 583 -17.59 5.22 0.08
CA VAL A 583 -18.49 6.35 0.30
C VAL A 583 -17.72 7.65 0.45
N THR A 584 -16.64 7.62 1.19
CA THR A 584 -15.81 8.80 1.48
C THR A 584 -15.01 9.30 0.27
N ARG A 585 -15.01 8.58 -0.85
CA ARG A 585 -14.44 9.06 -2.11
C ARG A 585 -15.36 10.04 -2.83
N ALA A 586 -16.65 10.08 -2.52
CA ALA A 586 -17.60 10.94 -3.19
C ALA A 586 -17.62 12.36 -2.61
N LYS A 587 -17.73 13.35 -3.51
CA LYS A 587 -17.89 14.76 -3.15
C LYS A 587 -19.35 15.23 -3.23
N GLU A 588 -20.08 14.81 -4.25
CA GLU A 588 -21.41 15.28 -4.56
C GLU A 588 -22.47 14.19 -4.45
N LYS A 589 -22.17 12.97 -4.95
CA LYS A 589 -23.18 11.92 -5.01
C LYS A 589 -22.58 10.53 -4.89
N VAL A 590 -23.24 9.67 -4.11
CA VAL A 590 -23.00 8.23 -4.04
C VAL A 590 -24.22 7.50 -4.59
N ILE A 591 -24.02 6.59 -5.52
CA ILE A 591 -25.06 5.74 -6.10
C ILE A 591 -24.68 4.29 -5.84
N PHE A 592 -25.41 3.64 -4.94
CA PHE A 592 -25.33 2.20 -4.78
C PHE A 592 -26.27 1.51 -5.74
N ILE A 593 -25.85 0.35 -6.27
CA ILE A 593 -26.68 -0.48 -7.13
C ILE A 593 -26.58 -1.95 -6.74
N GLY A 594 -27.69 -2.60 -6.45
CA GLY A 594 -27.75 -4.01 -6.13
C GLY A 594 -28.51 -4.35 -4.86
N SER A 595 -27.95 -5.24 -4.04
CA SER A 595 -28.62 -5.82 -2.89
C SER A 595 -28.52 -4.97 -1.65
N LEU A 596 -29.66 -4.50 -1.10
CA LEU A 596 -29.73 -3.84 0.21
C LEU A 596 -29.19 -4.75 1.34
N ALA A 597 -29.45 -6.07 1.24
CA ALA A 597 -28.92 -7.02 2.23
C ALA A 597 -27.39 -7.13 2.20
N ALA A 598 -26.76 -6.96 1.02
CA ALA A 598 -25.32 -6.88 0.92
C ALA A 598 -24.76 -5.62 1.58
N PHE A 599 -25.46 -4.49 1.46
CA PHE A 599 -25.10 -3.26 2.17
C PHE A 599 -25.10 -3.45 3.70
N PHE A 600 -26.18 -3.99 4.26
CA PHE A 600 -26.27 -4.22 5.70
C PHE A 600 -25.28 -5.28 6.19
N MET A 601 -24.96 -6.27 5.38
CA MET A 601 -23.92 -7.23 5.70
C MET A 601 -22.56 -6.54 5.87
N ALA A 602 -22.22 -5.60 5.00
CA ALA A 602 -20.98 -4.82 5.11
C ALA A 602 -20.99 -3.89 6.35
N VAL A 603 -22.10 -3.20 6.62
CA VAL A 603 -22.22 -2.30 7.78
C VAL A 603 -22.07 -3.06 9.10
N ASN A 604 -22.60 -4.29 9.17
CA ASN A 604 -22.56 -5.12 10.38
C ASN A 604 -21.25 -5.92 10.55
N ASP A 605 -20.34 -5.86 9.58
CA ASP A 605 -19.06 -6.59 9.66
C ASP A 605 -18.04 -5.86 10.54
N ASP A 606 -17.90 -6.35 11.79
CA ASP A 606 -16.96 -5.81 12.79
C ASP A 606 -15.65 -6.59 12.88
N PHE A 607 -15.59 -7.82 12.35
CA PHE A 607 -14.55 -8.77 12.73
C PHE A 607 -13.62 -9.20 11.59
N SER A 608 -14.01 -9.00 10.34
CA SER A 608 -13.24 -9.52 9.20
C SER A 608 -11.90 -8.82 8.97
N GLU A 609 -11.67 -7.67 9.59
CA GLU A 609 -10.47 -6.85 9.43
C GLU A 609 -9.61 -6.74 10.70
N ALA A 610 -9.94 -7.50 11.77
CA ALA A 610 -9.11 -7.54 12.97
C ALA A 610 -7.73 -8.12 12.65
N ARG A 611 -6.68 -7.35 12.92
CA ARG A 611 -5.29 -7.76 12.72
C ARG A 611 -4.64 -8.14 14.05
N ASN A 612 -3.92 -9.24 14.03
CA ASN A 612 -3.05 -9.59 15.15
C ASN A 612 -1.76 -8.77 15.02
N THR A 613 -1.58 -7.75 15.86
CA THR A 613 -0.39 -6.92 15.96
C THR A 613 0.05 -6.82 17.41
N ASN A 614 1.35 -6.77 17.67
CA ASN A 614 1.89 -6.71 19.03
C ASN A 614 2.28 -5.29 19.44
N LEU A 615 2.37 -4.35 18.50
CA LEU A 615 2.84 -2.99 18.76
C LEU A 615 1.98 -2.26 19.81
N LEU A 616 0.64 -2.41 19.76
CA LEU A 616 -0.24 -1.83 20.77
C LEU A 616 0.12 -2.31 22.18
N ASN A 617 0.33 -3.61 22.35
CA ASN A 617 0.73 -4.19 23.63
C ASN A 617 2.09 -3.64 24.09
N LEU A 618 3.06 -3.57 23.18
CA LEU A 618 4.40 -3.03 23.46
C LEU A 618 4.34 -1.56 23.90
N LEU A 619 3.51 -0.73 23.26
CA LEU A 619 3.37 0.69 23.59
C LEU A 619 2.65 0.91 24.93
N THR A 620 1.68 0.07 25.28
CA THR A 620 0.87 0.20 26.51
C THR A 620 1.56 -0.39 27.75
N GLN A 621 2.50 -1.30 27.57
CA GLN A 621 3.34 -1.79 28.67
C GLN A 621 4.15 -0.63 29.25
N LYS A 622 4.08 -0.42 30.57
CA LYS A 622 4.95 0.54 31.24
C LYS A 622 6.41 0.11 31.00
N ALA A 623 7.26 1.07 30.63
CA ALA A 623 8.70 0.82 30.60
C ALA A 623 9.10 0.29 31.99
N GLN A 624 9.58 -0.98 32.03
CA GLN A 624 10.15 -1.56 33.23
C GLN A 624 11.47 -0.87 33.56
#